data_292a9c5d62bd1fb988d78a2cdccef0b2
#
_entry.id   292a9c5d62bd1fb988d78a2cdccef0b2
#
_cell.length_a   1.000
_cell.length_b   1.000
_cell.length_c   1.000
_cell.angle_alpha   90.00
_cell.angle_beta   90.00
_cell.angle_gamma   90.00
#
_symmetry.space_group_name_H-M   'P 1'
#
loop_
_entity.id
_entity.type
_entity.pdbx_description
1 polymer ?
#
loop_
_entity_poly.entity_id
_entity_poly.type
_entity_poly.pdbx_seq_one_letter_code
_entity_poly.pdbx_strand_id
1 'polypeptide(L)'
;MKLLRWCLPLAVTLLAACGKKADEAPPPPTATPAVREFRVLATTDLRDVQPLEEMVFKATGVKLRFSFGGTMESTEAVLTGQAKADAAWFANAKYLLSDAQGQGRVKLQEKIMLSPIAVGVSESDARKLGWADPATAAQLTWKDIANAARDGKLRYALSNPATSNQGFMALMGVVAAASRKAEALTAADVDRAAIADFLKGYKLPGDNSTYLSEQFILQQGTKVNAFINYESWLLSLNNSGKLREKLLLIYPKEGVSTADYPFMLLSEAQRDDYLKVAEYLKSDATQLWLARQTLRRPIKNEIAAQVADLLPKEGMRVELPFSPDRALADGLIGAYLNEFRAPIASTFVLDTSGSMQGGGRRDQLVQAIQYIAGADASLTGRIARLNNRERLWLQPFSDAVYGLTAFEVPAGSTAAKGVQLQADSEAKQQVLAQVRDFADQLKMTGGTALYDAVYVSLQNMLAEKKKNPNYQYSVVAFTDGENNKGRTIEDFKRDYAALPEDVRGIPVFMVLFGEANETDLKALVQITGGRVFDARRTPLYSVFKDIRAYQ
;
A
#
# COMPACT_ATOMS: atom_id res chain seq x y z
N MET A 1 2.49 62.72 48.61
CA MET A 1 1.92 63.36 49.85
C MET A 1 1.41 62.26 50.77
N LYS A 2 1.97 62.25 52.03
CA LYS A 2 1.49 61.63 53.28
C LYS A 2 1.21 60.12 53.29
N LEU A 3 2.09 59.23 53.77
CA LEU A 3 2.43 58.95 55.18
C LEU A 3 1.20 58.72 56.09
N LEU A 4 1.05 57.50 56.62
CA LEU A 4 0.98 57.29 58.08
C LEU A 4 1.19 55.79 58.43
N ARG A 5 2.20 55.63 59.30
CA ARG A 5 2.53 54.45 60.14
C ARG A 5 1.48 54.30 61.25
N TRP A 6 1.28 53.08 61.81
CA TRP A 6 1.24 52.87 63.27
C TRP A 6 1.41 51.42 63.68
N CYS A 7 2.15 51.25 64.72
CA CYS A 7 2.86 50.19 65.39
C CYS A 7 2.04 49.13 66.12
N LEU A 8 2.77 48.05 66.38
CA LEU A 8 2.59 46.93 67.34
C LEU A 8 1.96 47.23 68.71
N PRO A 9 1.49 46.22 69.51
CA PRO A 9 2.44 45.55 70.40
C PRO A 9 2.28 44.00 70.50
N LEU A 10 3.41 43.45 70.94
CA LEU A 10 3.72 42.12 71.43
C LEU A 10 2.81 41.70 72.60
N ALA A 11 2.37 40.44 72.60
CA ALA A 11 2.04 39.71 73.81
C ALA A 11 2.60 38.28 73.75
N VAL A 12 3.60 38.06 74.60
CA VAL A 12 4.19 36.77 74.88
C VAL A 12 3.31 36.04 75.88
N THR A 13 2.91 34.84 75.59
CA THR A 13 2.47 33.87 76.62
C THR A 13 3.09 32.52 76.33
N LEU A 14 4.01 32.13 77.21
CA LEU A 14 4.49 30.76 77.34
C LEU A 14 3.36 29.85 77.87
N LEU A 15 3.18 28.71 77.26
CA LEU A 15 2.62 27.52 77.88
C LEU A 15 3.29 26.27 77.33
N ALA A 16 3.71 25.47 78.29
CA ALA A 16 4.57 24.33 78.18
C ALA A 16 3.90 23.09 77.57
N ALA A 17 4.73 22.36 76.86
CA ALA A 17 4.86 20.91 76.73
C ALA A 17 3.64 19.99 76.83
N CYS A 18 3.37 19.28 75.68
CA CYS A 18 3.17 17.83 75.69
C CYS A 18 3.53 17.29 74.30
N GLY A 19 4.58 16.45 74.27
CA GLY A 19 5.03 15.78 73.04
C GLY A 19 4.00 14.78 72.50
N LYS A 20 3.60 14.99 71.26
CA LYS A 20 3.12 13.91 70.38
C LYS A 20 4.05 13.87 69.19
N LYS A 21 4.70 12.71 68.97
CA LYS A 21 5.43 12.43 67.71
C LYS A 21 4.48 12.69 66.58
N ALA A 22 4.83 13.62 65.70
CA ALA A 22 4.21 13.74 64.40
C ALA A 22 4.54 12.48 63.64
N ASP A 23 3.51 11.75 63.24
CA ASP A 23 3.63 10.66 62.24
C ASP A 23 4.13 11.34 60.96
N GLU A 24 5.34 10.98 60.51
CA GLU A 24 5.84 11.29 59.20
C GLU A 24 4.88 10.69 58.18
N ALA A 25 4.26 11.56 57.37
CA ALA A 25 3.49 11.09 56.24
C ALA A 25 4.37 10.19 55.33
N PRO A 26 3.88 9.05 54.86
CA PRO A 26 4.67 8.20 53.97
C PRO A 26 5.12 9.01 52.76
N PRO A 27 6.36 8.80 52.28
CA PRO A 27 6.85 9.53 51.10
C PRO A 27 5.88 9.25 49.94
N PRO A 28 5.63 10.26 49.06
CA PRO A 28 4.76 10.03 47.91
C PRO A 28 5.28 8.83 47.11
N PRO A 29 4.39 7.99 46.56
CA PRO A 29 4.82 6.82 45.81
C PRO A 29 5.75 7.31 44.70
N THR A 30 6.98 6.80 44.72
CA THR A 30 7.95 7.02 43.63
C THR A 30 7.25 6.59 42.35
N ALA A 31 6.94 7.57 41.48
CA ALA A 31 6.38 7.29 40.18
C ALA A 31 7.31 6.29 39.49
N THR A 32 6.84 5.08 39.28
CA THR A 32 7.55 4.08 38.48
C THR A 32 7.90 4.78 37.17
N PRO A 33 9.17 4.86 36.77
CA PRO A 33 9.53 5.54 35.51
C PRO A 33 8.68 4.91 34.40
N ALA A 34 7.94 5.75 33.67
CA ALA A 34 7.11 5.31 32.57
C ALA A 34 8.02 4.53 31.60
N VAL A 35 7.75 3.23 31.43
CA VAL A 35 8.53 2.40 30.52
C VAL A 35 8.42 3.06 29.14
N ARG A 36 9.52 3.60 28.66
CA ARG A 36 9.57 4.27 27.37
C ARG A 36 9.29 3.25 26.26
N GLU A 37 8.38 3.59 25.36
CA GLU A 37 8.09 2.76 24.20
C GLU A 37 9.16 2.94 23.14
N PHE A 38 9.63 1.83 22.55
CA PHE A 38 10.48 1.79 21.37
C PHE A 38 9.57 1.60 20.15
N ARG A 39 9.37 2.67 19.38
CA ARG A 39 8.40 2.71 18.27
C ARG A 39 9.05 2.31 16.96
N VAL A 40 8.44 1.36 16.26
CA VAL A 40 8.90 0.85 14.97
C VAL A 40 7.87 1.11 13.89
N LEU A 41 8.28 1.85 12.86
CA LEU A 41 7.50 1.98 11.62
C LEU A 41 7.81 0.80 10.71
N ALA A 42 6.85 -0.10 10.54
CA ALA A 42 6.99 -1.31 9.74
C ALA A 42 6.11 -1.26 8.48
N THR A 43 6.52 -1.96 7.42
CA THR A 43 5.68 -2.13 6.23
C THR A 43 4.58 -3.16 6.48
N THR A 44 3.44 -3.03 5.77
CA THR A 44 2.22 -3.83 6.01
C THR A 44 2.41 -5.33 5.85
N ASP A 45 3.41 -5.77 5.10
CA ASP A 45 3.78 -7.19 4.95
C ASP A 45 4.42 -7.80 6.21
N LEU A 46 4.79 -6.96 7.20
CA LEU A 46 5.32 -7.38 8.49
C LEU A 46 4.24 -7.50 9.60
N ARG A 47 2.94 -7.43 9.28
CA ARG A 47 1.89 -7.58 10.31
C ARG A 47 1.93 -8.92 11.04
N ASP A 48 2.46 -9.95 10.39
CA ASP A 48 2.62 -11.29 10.95
C ASP A 48 3.70 -11.40 12.04
N VAL A 49 4.58 -10.38 12.18
CA VAL A 49 5.57 -10.32 13.27
C VAL A 49 5.09 -9.53 14.49
N GLN A 50 3.83 -9.07 14.53
CA GLN A 50 3.30 -8.31 15.67
C GLN A 50 3.48 -9.02 17.03
N PRO A 51 3.43 -10.37 17.15
CA PRO A 51 3.71 -11.06 18.41
C PRO A 51 5.10 -10.79 19.01
N LEU A 52 6.05 -10.27 18.20
CA LEU A 52 7.36 -9.85 18.70
C LEU A 52 7.28 -8.71 19.73
N GLU A 53 6.21 -7.90 19.76
CA GLU A 53 6.04 -6.87 20.81
C GLU A 53 6.13 -7.47 22.22
N GLU A 54 5.42 -8.56 22.44
CA GLU A 54 5.42 -9.26 23.74
C GLU A 54 6.71 -10.05 23.95
N MET A 55 7.19 -10.75 22.91
CA MET A 55 8.39 -11.58 22.98
C MET A 55 9.64 -10.75 23.31
N VAL A 56 9.82 -9.62 22.64
CA VAL A 56 10.93 -8.67 22.87
C VAL A 56 10.85 -8.11 24.27
N PHE A 57 9.67 -7.69 24.72
CA PHE A 57 9.50 -7.15 26.07
C PHE A 57 9.90 -8.17 27.15
N LYS A 58 9.44 -9.40 27.03
CA LYS A 58 9.79 -10.47 27.97
C LYS A 58 11.30 -10.78 28.02
N ALA A 59 11.96 -10.71 26.87
CA ALA A 59 13.36 -11.09 26.76
C ALA A 59 14.33 -9.94 27.09
N THR A 60 13.99 -8.70 26.76
CA THR A 60 14.92 -7.56 26.79
C THR A 60 14.49 -6.43 27.72
N GLY A 61 13.22 -6.41 28.16
CA GLY A 61 12.61 -5.29 28.88
C GLY A 61 12.25 -4.08 28.00
N VAL A 62 12.52 -4.14 26.70
CA VAL A 62 12.20 -3.06 25.75
C VAL A 62 10.75 -3.19 25.31
N LYS A 63 9.95 -2.15 25.57
CA LYS A 63 8.53 -2.11 25.17
C LYS A 63 8.40 -1.73 23.70
N LEU A 64 8.50 -2.71 22.82
CA LEU A 64 8.37 -2.55 21.38
C LEU A 64 6.91 -2.19 20.99
N ARG A 65 6.74 -1.27 20.03
CA ARG A 65 5.45 -0.90 19.44
C ARG A 65 5.56 -0.72 17.94
N PHE A 66 4.79 -1.53 17.21
CA PHE A 66 4.69 -1.41 15.77
C PHE A 66 3.60 -0.42 15.34
N SER A 67 3.92 0.38 14.33
CA SER A 67 2.95 1.05 13.46
C SER A 67 3.18 0.56 12.03
N PHE A 68 2.09 0.26 11.30
CA PHE A 68 2.19 -0.31 9.97
C PHE A 68 1.72 0.68 8.91
N GLY A 69 2.54 0.89 7.88
CA GLY A 69 2.26 1.76 6.75
C GLY A 69 2.58 1.12 5.40
N GLY A 70 2.09 1.73 4.32
CA GLY A 70 2.51 1.36 2.96
C GLY A 70 3.99 1.71 2.74
N THR A 71 4.67 0.97 1.83
CA THR A 71 6.12 1.14 1.63
C THR A 71 6.50 2.57 1.23
N MET A 72 5.83 3.15 0.23
CA MET A 72 6.19 4.49 -0.25
C MET A 72 5.86 5.59 0.75
N GLU A 73 4.75 5.47 1.46
CA GLU A 73 4.36 6.39 2.55
C GLU A 73 5.37 6.34 3.71
N SER A 74 5.73 5.13 4.15
CA SER A 74 6.71 4.94 5.21
C SER A 74 8.09 5.45 4.79
N THR A 75 8.48 5.24 3.53
CA THR A 75 9.72 5.76 2.97
C THR A 75 9.71 7.29 2.95
N GLU A 76 8.64 7.91 2.48
CA GLU A 76 8.49 9.37 2.47
C GLU A 76 8.53 9.97 3.88
N ALA A 77 7.84 9.35 4.84
CA ALA A 77 7.87 9.79 6.23
C ALA A 77 9.29 9.75 6.83
N VAL A 78 10.10 8.75 6.48
CA VAL A 78 11.51 8.68 6.89
C VAL A 78 12.34 9.75 6.18
N LEU A 79 12.22 9.89 4.85
CA LEU A 79 12.96 10.89 4.05
C LEU A 79 12.72 12.30 4.57
N THR A 80 11.46 12.67 4.79
CA THR A 80 11.08 14.02 5.25
C THR A 80 11.33 14.24 6.74
N GLY A 81 11.66 13.21 7.52
CA GLY A 81 11.83 13.28 8.97
C GLY A 81 10.51 13.37 9.74
N GLN A 82 9.39 13.07 9.10
CA GLN A 82 8.05 13.06 9.72
C GLN A 82 7.71 11.72 10.38
N ALA A 83 8.54 10.69 10.21
CA ALA A 83 8.35 9.40 10.86
C ALA A 83 8.42 9.55 12.39
N LYS A 84 7.28 9.33 13.07
CA LYS A 84 7.20 9.33 14.55
C LYS A 84 7.63 7.98 15.10
N ALA A 85 8.83 7.53 14.74
CA ALA A 85 9.37 6.22 15.07
C ALA A 85 10.85 6.31 15.48
N ASP A 86 11.28 5.40 16.31
CA ASP A 86 12.66 5.26 16.78
C ASP A 86 13.47 4.36 15.84
N ALA A 87 12.79 3.43 15.18
CA ALA A 87 13.33 2.57 14.12
C ALA A 87 12.33 2.38 12.98
N ALA A 88 12.82 1.93 11.82
CA ALA A 88 12.00 1.48 10.70
C ALA A 88 12.35 0.02 10.36
N TRP A 89 11.33 -0.75 9.95
CA TRP A 89 11.51 -2.13 9.51
C TRP A 89 10.74 -2.37 8.21
N PHE A 90 11.46 -2.35 7.10
CA PHE A 90 10.88 -2.48 5.78
C PHE A 90 11.24 -3.82 5.15
N ALA A 91 10.47 -4.28 4.17
CA ALA A 91 10.84 -5.45 3.40
C ALA A 91 12.17 -5.23 2.64
N ASN A 92 12.40 -4.01 2.20
CA ASN A 92 13.64 -3.59 1.54
C ASN A 92 13.84 -2.07 1.71
N ALA A 93 15.07 -1.63 1.90
CA ALA A 93 15.40 -0.21 2.06
C ALA A 93 16.12 0.41 0.86
N LYS A 94 16.32 -0.34 -0.23
CA LYS A 94 17.17 0.11 -1.35
C LYS A 94 16.67 1.41 -1.97
N TYR A 95 15.33 1.58 -2.11
CA TYR A 95 14.76 2.83 -2.60
C TYR A 95 15.01 4.01 -1.62
N LEU A 96 14.81 3.80 -0.32
CA LEU A 96 15.13 4.79 0.71
C LEU A 96 16.62 5.19 0.67
N LEU A 97 17.49 4.20 0.59
CA LEU A 97 18.95 4.38 0.66
C LEU A 97 19.58 4.84 -0.65
N SER A 98 18.84 4.86 -1.77
CA SER A 98 19.28 5.50 -3.01
C SER A 98 19.27 7.04 -2.93
N ASP A 99 18.67 7.59 -1.87
CA ASP A 99 18.60 9.02 -1.61
C ASP A 99 19.57 9.43 -0.48
N ALA A 100 20.32 10.51 -0.67
CA ALA A 100 21.28 11.01 0.32
C ALA A 100 20.61 11.39 1.65
N GLN A 101 19.36 11.91 1.61
CA GLN A 101 18.60 12.20 2.82
C GLN A 101 18.24 10.89 3.55
N GLY A 102 17.82 9.86 2.81
CA GLY A 102 17.54 8.55 3.38
C GLY A 102 18.74 7.93 4.05
N GLN A 103 19.91 8.00 3.41
CA GLN A 103 21.18 7.57 4.01
C GLN A 103 21.49 8.33 5.30
N GLY A 104 21.26 9.64 5.33
CA GLY A 104 21.47 10.48 6.52
C GLY A 104 20.50 10.18 7.67
N ARG A 105 19.30 9.68 7.39
CA ARG A 105 18.28 9.32 8.40
C ARG A 105 18.57 7.99 9.07
N VAL A 106 19.11 7.02 8.36
CA VAL A 106 19.43 5.68 8.89
C VAL A 106 20.79 5.71 9.59
N LYS A 107 20.79 5.43 10.89
CA LYS A 107 22.00 5.46 11.74
C LYS A 107 22.70 4.11 11.81
N LEU A 108 21.89 3.05 11.90
CA LEU A 108 22.32 1.64 11.87
C LEU A 108 21.29 0.84 11.09
N GLN A 109 21.72 -0.28 10.53
CA GLN A 109 20.78 -1.26 9.96
C GLN A 109 21.31 -2.68 10.15
N GLU A 110 20.37 -3.58 10.40
CA GLU A 110 20.63 -5.01 10.57
C GLU A 110 19.67 -5.82 9.71
N LYS A 111 20.19 -6.71 8.90
CA LYS A 111 19.38 -7.67 8.15
C LYS A 111 18.82 -8.71 9.11
N ILE A 112 17.49 -8.97 9.04
CA ILE A 112 16.84 -9.87 9.99
C ILE A 112 16.37 -11.17 9.35
N MET A 113 15.86 -11.15 8.14
CA MET A 113 15.34 -12.33 7.44
C MET A 113 15.34 -12.08 5.94
N LEU A 114 15.07 -13.12 5.14
CA LEU A 114 15.10 -13.04 3.70
C LEU A 114 13.82 -13.59 3.07
N SER A 115 13.37 -13.00 1.97
CA SER A 115 12.35 -13.59 1.11
C SER A 115 12.54 -13.14 -0.35
N PRO A 116 12.96 -14.03 -1.24
CA PRO A 116 13.09 -13.72 -2.66
C PRO A 116 11.74 -13.50 -3.32
N ILE A 117 11.70 -12.71 -4.39
CA ILE A 117 10.56 -12.67 -5.29
C ILE A 117 10.50 -13.98 -6.09
N ALA A 118 9.32 -14.56 -6.17
CA ALA A 118 9.08 -15.76 -6.98
C ALA A 118 7.81 -15.59 -7.83
N VAL A 119 7.71 -16.38 -8.90
CA VAL A 119 6.53 -16.47 -9.74
C VAL A 119 5.80 -17.76 -9.41
N GLY A 120 4.69 -17.65 -8.65
CA GLY A 120 3.82 -18.78 -8.36
C GLY A 120 2.86 -19.01 -9.52
N VAL A 121 2.93 -20.14 -10.20
CA VAL A 121 2.07 -20.50 -11.33
C VAL A 121 1.18 -21.66 -10.92
N SER A 122 -0.14 -21.59 -11.20
CA SER A 122 -1.08 -22.70 -10.95
C SER A 122 -0.57 -23.99 -11.59
N GLU A 123 -0.59 -25.11 -10.84
CA GLU A 123 0.05 -26.36 -11.29
C GLU A 123 -0.44 -26.85 -12.65
N SER A 124 -1.73 -26.72 -12.93
CA SER A 124 -2.30 -27.14 -14.24
C SER A 124 -1.79 -26.27 -15.38
N ASP A 125 -1.64 -24.95 -15.16
CA ASP A 125 -1.11 -24.04 -16.18
C ASP A 125 0.41 -24.17 -16.32
N ALA A 126 1.14 -24.44 -15.24
CA ALA A 126 2.56 -24.77 -15.30
C ALA A 126 2.80 -26.04 -16.17
N ARG A 127 1.94 -27.06 -16.04
CA ARG A 127 1.98 -28.25 -16.92
C ARG A 127 1.72 -27.92 -18.38
N LYS A 128 0.70 -27.08 -18.69
CA LYS A 128 0.40 -26.64 -20.06
C LYS A 128 1.54 -25.82 -20.69
N LEU A 129 2.27 -25.07 -19.88
CA LEU A 129 3.44 -24.29 -20.30
C LEU A 129 4.72 -25.14 -20.45
N GLY A 130 4.71 -26.41 -20.00
CA GLY A 130 5.89 -27.24 -19.92
C GLY A 130 6.85 -26.87 -18.78
N TRP A 131 6.38 -26.11 -17.79
CA TRP A 131 7.16 -25.59 -16.66
C TRP A 131 7.11 -26.44 -15.39
N ALA A 132 6.34 -27.52 -15.42
CA ALA A 132 6.13 -28.37 -14.24
C ALA A 132 7.32 -29.27 -13.93
N ASP A 133 8.17 -29.57 -14.91
CA ASP A 133 9.40 -30.33 -14.71
C ASP A 133 10.44 -29.47 -13.98
N PRO A 134 11.03 -29.95 -12.85
CA PRO A 134 11.97 -29.16 -12.06
C PRO A 134 13.22 -28.70 -12.85
N ALA A 135 13.72 -29.56 -13.78
CA ALA A 135 14.90 -29.20 -14.59
C ALA A 135 14.56 -28.06 -15.57
N THR A 136 13.38 -28.10 -16.18
CA THR A 136 12.87 -27.04 -17.05
C THR A 136 12.59 -25.78 -16.25
N ALA A 137 11.90 -25.89 -15.10
CA ALA A 137 11.61 -24.74 -14.22
C ALA A 137 12.88 -23.98 -13.81
N ALA A 138 13.97 -24.70 -13.52
CA ALA A 138 15.26 -24.12 -13.17
C ALA A 138 15.97 -23.38 -14.31
N GLN A 139 15.55 -23.54 -15.56
CA GLN A 139 16.11 -22.88 -16.74
C GLN A 139 15.27 -21.67 -17.21
N LEU A 140 14.11 -21.45 -16.62
CA LEU A 140 13.22 -20.35 -17.01
C LEU A 140 13.86 -19.00 -16.71
N THR A 141 13.63 -18.07 -17.63
CA THR A 141 14.16 -16.70 -17.59
C THR A 141 13.04 -15.69 -17.35
N TRP A 142 13.37 -14.48 -16.91
CA TRP A 142 12.41 -13.38 -16.91
C TRP A 142 11.84 -13.10 -18.31
N LYS A 143 12.65 -13.37 -19.36
CA LYS A 143 12.19 -13.27 -20.75
C LYS A 143 11.12 -14.31 -21.08
N ASP A 144 11.25 -15.57 -20.60
CA ASP A 144 10.23 -16.60 -20.80
C ASP A 144 8.92 -16.23 -20.11
N ILE A 145 9.00 -15.66 -18.90
CA ILE A 145 7.84 -15.15 -18.17
C ILE A 145 7.18 -13.99 -18.93
N ALA A 146 7.96 -13.01 -19.43
CA ALA A 146 7.45 -11.91 -20.23
C ALA A 146 6.83 -12.38 -21.55
N ASN A 147 7.42 -13.36 -22.23
CA ASN A 147 6.87 -13.96 -23.44
C ASN A 147 5.52 -14.65 -23.17
N ALA A 148 5.43 -15.45 -22.11
CA ALA A 148 4.18 -16.11 -21.73
C ALA A 148 3.09 -15.08 -21.34
N ALA A 149 3.48 -13.97 -20.71
CA ALA A 149 2.60 -12.85 -20.40
C ALA A 149 2.10 -12.14 -21.67
N ARG A 150 3.01 -11.83 -22.60
CA ARG A 150 2.70 -11.23 -23.90
C ARG A 150 1.72 -12.08 -24.70
N ASP A 151 1.92 -13.39 -24.70
CA ASP A 151 1.12 -14.37 -25.45
C ASP A 151 -0.22 -14.70 -24.74
N GLY A 152 -0.52 -14.04 -23.61
CA GLY A 152 -1.75 -14.24 -22.84
C GLY A 152 -1.83 -15.58 -22.08
N LYS A 153 -0.75 -16.37 -22.12
CA LYS A 153 -0.66 -17.68 -21.45
C LYS A 153 -0.44 -17.55 -19.95
N LEU A 154 0.27 -16.48 -19.51
CA LEU A 154 0.49 -16.14 -18.11
C LEU A 154 -0.27 -14.86 -17.77
N ARG A 155 -1.23 -14.97 -16.85
CA ARG A 155 -2.04 -13.87 -16.33
C ARG A 155 -1.88 -13.84 -14.82
N TYR A 156 -1.27 -12.78 -14.30
CA TYR A 156 -0.86 -12.78 -12.89
C TYR A 156 -1.41 -11.62 -12.07
N ALA A 157 -1.47 -11.89 -10.76
CA ALA A 157 -1.61 -10.90 -9.72
C ALA A 157 -0.22 -10.36 -9.34
N LEU A 158 -0.13 -9.06 -9.08
CA LEU A 158 1.08 -8.38 -8.63
C LEU A 158 0.68 -7.14 -7.83
N SER A 159 1.38 -6.84 -6.74
CA SER A 159 1.18 -5.55 -6.05
C SER A 159 1.62 -4.41 -6.96
N ASN A 160 0.95 -3.25 -6.82
CA ASN A 160 1.23 -2.08 -7.64
C ASN A 160 2.72 -1.65 -7.50
N PRO A 161 3.51 -1.66 -8.59
CA PRO A 161 4.94 -1.30 -8.55
C PRO A 161 5.24 0.12 -8.08
N ALA A 162 4.27 1.04 -8.15
CA ALA A 162 4.46 2.41 -7.71
C ALA A 162 4.21 2.61 -6.20
N THR A 163 3.51 1.69 -5.53
CA THR A 163 3.14 1.83 -4.12
C THR A 163 3.72 0.75 -3.22
N SER A 164 4.04 -0.41 -3.78
CA SER A 164 4.49 -1.60 -3.06
C SER A 164 5.94 -1.96 -3.40
N ASN A 165 6.73 -2.23 -2.37
CA ASN A 165 8.09 -2.71 -2.55
C ASN A 165 8.14 -4.04 -3.32
N GLN A 166 7.21 -4.95 -3.06
CA GLN A 166 7.12 -6.25 -3.75
C GLN A 166 6.93 -6.08 -5.26
N GLY A 167 5.96 -5.23 -5.67
CA GLY A 167 5.72 -4.96 -7.08
C GLY A 167 6.91 -4.24 -7.75
N PHE A 168 7.50 -3.28 -7.04
CA PHE A 168 8.69 -2.56 -7.52
C PHE A 168 9.88 -3.48 -7.71
N MET A 169 10.16 -4.38 -6.75
CA MET A 169 11.25 -5.35 -6.84
C MET A 169 11.05 -6.34 -7.99
N ALA A 170 9.81 -6.80 -8.23
CA ALA A 170 9.51 -7.67 -9.37
C ALA A 170 9.79 -6.94 -10.70
N LEU A 171 9.35 -5.69 -10.83
CA LEU A 171 9.61 -4.89 -12.02
C LEU A 171 11.12 -4.62 -12.23
N MET A 172 11.83 -4.28 -11.16
CA MET A 172 13.31 -4.12 -11.20
C MET A 172 14.02 -5.41 -11.59
N GLY A 173 13.52 -6.58 -11.16
CA GLY A 173 14.04 -7.88 -11.57
C GLY A 173 13.98 -8.08 -13.09
N VAL A 174 12.84 -7.74 -13.70
CA VAL A 174 12.70 -7.78 -15.19
C VAL A 174 13.67 -6.83 -15.87
N VAL A 175 13.80 -5.60 -15.34
CA VAL A 175 14.70 -4.58 -15.89
C VAL A 175 16.16 -5.02 -15.80
N ALA A 176 16.60 -5.51 -14.65
CA ALA A 176 17.98 -5.97 -14.44
C ALA A 176 18.31 -7.16 -15.34
N ALA A 177 17.42 -8.13 -15.44
CA ALA A 177 17.61 -9.30 -16.30
C ALA A 177 17.69 -8.95 -17.80
N ALA A 178 16.81 -8.03 -18.27
CA ALA A 178 16.78 -7.61 -19.67
C ALA A 178 18.02 -6.80 -20.07
N SER A 179 18.51 -5.93 -19.19
CA SER A 179 19.66 -5.06 -19.47
C SER A 179 20.98 -5.80 -19.54
N ARG A 180 21.12 -6.94 -18.83
CA ARG A 180 22.38 -7.68 -18.61
C ARG A 180 23.51 -6.81 -18.03
N LYS A 181 23.15 -5.67 -17.44
CA LYS A 181 24.06 -4.76 -16.75
C LYS A 181 23.83 -4.91 -15.25
N ALA A 182 24.86 -5.24 -14.51
CA ALA A 182 24.79 -5.41 -13.07
C ALA A 182 24.53 -4.06 -12.36
N GLU A 183 25.36 -3.66 -11.43
CA GLU A 183 25.21 -2.42 -10.65
C GLU A 183 25.34 -1.12 -11.46
N ALA A 184 25.88 -1.19 -12.69
CA ALA A 184 26.00 -0.06 -13.61
C ALA A 184 24.72 0.25 -14.42
N LEU A 185 23.58 -0.35 -14.05
CA LEU A 185 22.31 -0.13 -14.71
C LEU A 185 21.82 1.31 -14.47
N THR A 186 21.56 2.03 -15.56
CA THR A 186 21.03 3.40 -15.54
C THR A 186 19.64 3.46 -16.18
N ALA A 187 18.95 4.58 -16.01
CA ALA A 187 17.65 4.82 -16.61
C ALA A 187 17.64 4.69 -18.15
N ALA A 188 18.76 5.00 -18.81
CA ALA A 188 18.91 4.87 -20.27
C ALA A 188 19.06 3.41 -20.76
N ASP A 189 19.36 2.48 -19.86
CA ASP A 189 19.61 1.07 -20.20
C ASP A 189 18.33 0.22 -20.14
N VAL A 190 17.22 0.77 -19.67
CA VAL A 190 15.97 0.07 -19.50
C VAL A 190 15.41 -0.38 -20.86
N ASP A 191 15.17 -1.69 -21.00
CA ASP A 191 14.48 -2.26 -22.15
C ASP A 191 12.95 -2.08 -21.99
N ARG A 192 12.42 -1.10 -22.70
CA ARG A 192 10.98 -0.75 -22.67
C ARG A 192 10.10 -1.88 -23.18
N ALA A 193 10.56 -2.65 -24.18
CA ALA A 193 9.79 -3.74 -24.74
C ALA A 193 9.66 -4.92 -23.75
N ALA A 194 10.73 -5.23 -23.03
CA ALA A 194 10.68 -6.26 -21.98
C ALA A 194 9.67 -5.91 -20.87
N ILE A 195 9.62 -4.65 -20.43
CA ILE A 195 8.62 -4.18 -19.45
C ILE A 195 7.20 -4.28 -20.02
N ALA A 196 6.99 -3.79 -21.25
CA ALA A 196 5.68 -3.81 -21.89
C ALA A 196 5.16 -5.25 -22.05
N ASP A 197 6.01 -6.17 -22.47
CA ASP A 197 5.65 -7.59 -22.62
C ASP A 197 5.34 -8.25 -21.28
N PHE A 198 6.15 -7.99 -20.25
CA PHE A 198 5.89 -8.46 -18.90
C PHE A 198 4.51 -7.96 -18.41
N LEU A 199 4.25 -6.67 -18.49
CA LEU A 199 3.01 -6.07 -17.96
C LEU A 199 1.74 -6.46 -18.72
N LYS A 200 1.82 -7.07 -19.91
CA LYS A 200 0.64 -7.66 -20.59
C LYS A 200 -0.03 -8.76 -19.77
N GLY A 201 0.73 -9.49 -18.95
CA GLY A 201 0.20 -10.51 -18.04
C GLY A 201 -0.37 -9.97 -16.73
N TYR A 202 -0.14 -8.70 -16.40
CA TYR A 202 -0.60 -8.06 -15.18
C TYR A 202 -2.12 -7.79 -15.24
N LYS A 203 -2.94 -8.67 -14.65
CA LYS A 203 -4.41 -8.66 -14.77
C LYS A 203 -5.11 -8.36 -13.44
N LEU A 204 -4.42 -8.48 -12.33
CA LEU A 204 -4.98 -8.26 -10.99
C LEU A 204 -4.03 -7.36 -10.19
N PRO A 205 -4.28 -6.04 -10.17
CA PRO A 205 -3.57 -5.09 -9.33
C PRO A 205 -4.08 -5.09 -7.89
N GLY A 206 -3.27 -4.61 -6.97
CA GLY A 206 -3.67 -4.37 -5.59
C GLY A 206 -2.59 -3.64 -4.80
N ASP A 207 -2.99 -3.09 -3.67
CA ASP A 207 -2.12 -2.33 -2.79
C ASP A 207 -1.19 -3.22 -1.97
N ASN A 208 -1.72 -4.34 -1.48
CA ASN A 208 -1.00 -5.22 -0.56
C ASN A 208 -1.29 -6.69 -0.84
N SER A 209 -0.41 -7.54 -0.34
CA SER A 209 -0.48 -8.98 -0.55
C SER A 209 -1.72 -9.64 0.07
N THR A 210 -2.28 -9.11 1.17
CA THR A 210 -3.49 -9.68 1.81
C THR A 210 -4.69 -9.58 0.88
N TYR A 211 -5.02 -8.38 0.42
CA TYR A 211 -6.11 -8.19 -0.53
C TYR A 211 -5.90 -8.97 -1.82
N LEU A 212 -4.68 -8.91 -2.38
CA LEU A 212 -4.37 -9.66 -3.59
C LEU A 212 -4.55 -11.17 -3.42
N SER A 213 -4.22 -11.73 -2.25
CA SER A 213 -4.45 -13.14 -1.98
C SER A 213 -5.93 -13.49 -1.94
N GLU A 214 -6.75 -12.66 -1.31
CA GLU A 214 -8.21 -12.83 -1.29
C GLU A 214 -8.78 -12.82 -2.72
N GLN A 215 -8.39 -11.83 -3.51
CA GLN A 215 -8.82 -11.71 -4.89
C GLN A 215 -8.26 -12.83 -5.78
N PHE A 216 -7.01 -13.24 -5.57
CA PHE A 216 -6.41 -14.36 -6.30
C PHE A 216 -7.16 -15.66 -6.04
N ILE A 217 -7.50 -15.97 -4.78
CA ILE A 217 -8.29 -17.16 -4.41
C ILE A 217 -9.62 -17.18 -5.17
N LEU A 218 -10.31 -16.05 -5.26
CA LEU A 218 -11.59 -15.94 -5.95
C LEU A 218 -11.46 -16.08 -7.48
N GLN A 219 -10.37 -15.60 -8.06
CA GLN A 219 -10.19 -15.43 -9.51
C GLN A 219 -9.16 -16.39 -10.12
N GLN A 220 -8.59 -17.30 -9.32
CA GLN A 220 -7.66 -18.33 -9.79
C GLN A 220 -8.32 -19.23 -10.84
N GLY A 221 -7.65 -19.42 -11.97
CA GLY A 221 -8.12 -20.24 -13.09
C GLY A 221 -9.12 -19.54 -14.01
N THR A 222 -9.65 -18.38 -13.63
CA THR A 222 -10.55 -17.56 -14.48
C THR A 222 -9.80 -16.32 -15.01
N LYS A 223 -9.60 -15.31 -14.19
CA LYS A 223 -8.91 -14.07 -14.58
C LYS A 223 -7.39 -14.21 -14.50
N VAL A 224 -6.88 -14.90 -13.49
CA VAL A 224 -5.45 -15.08 -13.21
C VAL A 224 -5.08 -16.54 -13.01
N ASN A 225 -3.87 -16.93 -13.41
CA ASN A 225 -3.31 -18.25 -13.22
C ASN A 225 -1.91 -18.24 -12.59
N ALA A 226 -1.44 -17.05 -12.22
CA ALA A 226 -0.17 -16.89 -11.53
C ALA A 226 -0.21 -15.73 -10.53
N PHE A 227 0.68 -15.78 -9.54
CA PHE A 227 0.87 -14.72 -8.55
C PHE A 227 2.37 -14.46 -8.37
N ILE A 228 2.82 -13.25 -8.65
CA ILE A 228 4.20 -12.84 -8.41
C ILE A 228 4.25 -12.17 -7.05
N ASN A 229 5.00 -12.75 -6.10
CA ASN A 229 5.10 -12.25 -4.73
C ASN A 229 6.39 -12.75 -4.06
N TYR A 230 6.59 -12.35 -2.82
CA TYR A 230 7.61 -12.95 -1.95
C TYR A 230 7.38 -14.45 -1.81
N GLU A 231 8.45 -15.23 -1.82
CA GLU A 231 8.42 -16.68 -1.59
C GLU A 231 7.60 -17.04 -0.35
N SER A 232 7.87 -16.38 0.78
CA SER A 232 7.18 -16.62 2.05
C SER A 232 5.67 -16.47 1.93
N TRP A 233 5.21 -15.48 1.16
CA TRP A 233 3.78 -15.23 0.94
C TRP A 233 3.14 -16.33 0.08
N LEU A 234 3.79 -16.74 -1.00
CA LEU A 234 3.31 -17.82 -1.88
C LEU A 234 3.26 -19.16 -1.15
N LEU A 235 4.25 -19.45 -0.31
CA LEU A 235 4.26 -20.64 0.55
C LEU A 235 3.12 -20.63 1.56
N SER A 236 2.90 -19.50 2.24
CA SER A 236 1.78 -19.32 3.16
C SER A 236 0.43 -19.53 2.45
N LEU A 237 0.29 -19.00 1.25
CA LEU A 237 -0.92 -19.16 0.44
C LEU A 237 -1.13 -20.63 0.03
N ASN A 238 -0.08 -21.33 -0.39
CA ASN A 238 -0.13 -22.76 -0.70
C ASN A 238 -0.52 -23.63 0.52
N ASN A 239 -0.09 -23.22 1.72
CA ASN A 239 -0.40 -23.91 2.97
C ASN A 239 -1.79 -23.56 3.52
N SER A 240 -2.44 -22.52 3.02
CA SER A 240 -3.74 -22.04 3.51
C SER A 240 -4.91 -22.99 3.26
N GLY A 241 -4.79 -23.90 2.30
CA GLY A 241 -5.88 -24.78 1.83
C GLY A 241 -7.00 -24.05 1.08
N LYS A 242 -6.86 -22.75 0.78
CA LYS A 242 -7.90 -21.91 0.15
C LYS A 242 -7.78 -21.82 -1.37
N LEU A 243 -6.65 -22.22 -1.94
CA LEU A 243 -6.44 -22.21 -3.39
C LEU A 243 -7.23 -23.33 -4.07
N ARG A 244 -7.70 -23.09 -5.28
CA ARG A 244 -8.28 -24.14 -6.17
C ARG A 244 -7.24 -25.20 -6.51
N GLU A 245 -6.00 -24.77 -6.74
CA GLU A 245 -4.83 -25.61 -6.94
C GLU A 245 -3.58 -24.90 -6.43
N LYS A 246 -2.57 -25.68 -6.02
CA LYS A 246 -1.30 -25.12 -5.53
C LYS A 246 -0.55 -24.36 -6.63
N LEU A 247 0.31 -23.48 -6.19
CA LEU A 247 1.24 -22.72 -7.02
C LEU A 247 2.59 -23.42 -7.06
N LEU A 248 3.09 -23.70 -8.26
CA LEU A 248 4.49 -24.04 -8.50
C LEU A 248 5.32 -22.75 -8.45
N LEU A 249 6.32 -22.70 -7.57
CA LEU A 249 7.18 -21.55 -7.44
C LEU A 249 8.35 -21.62 -8.44
N ILE A 250 8.45 -20.60 -9.28
CA ILE A 250 9.50 -20.45 -10.29
C ILE A 250 10.41 -19.29 -9.90
N TYR A 251 11.71 -19.53 -9.98
CA TYR A 251 12.76 -18.55 -9.74
C TYR A 251 13.54 -18.41 -11.04
N PRO A 252 13.43 -17.27 -11.74
CA PRO A 252 14.17 -17.05 -13.00
C PRO A 252 15.67 -17.23 -12.82
N LYS A 253 16.30 -17.94 -13.77
CA LYS A 253 17.71 -18.34 -13.65
C LYS A 253 18.72 -17.20 -13.69
N GLU A 254 18.35 -16.05 -14.30
CA GLU A 254 19.18 -14.85 -14.28
C GLU A 254 19.32 -14.28 -12.87
N GLY A 255 18.38 -14.62 -12.01
CA GLY A 255 18.35 -14.18 -10.62
C GLY A 255 17.00 -13.59 -10.22
N VAL A 256 16.90 -13.30 -8.94
CA VAL A 256 15.72 -12.71 -8.30
C VAL A 256 16.14 -11.53 -7.42
N SER A 257 15.21 -10.64 -7.14
CA SER A 257 15.39 -9.62 -6.11
C SER A 257 14.90 -10.17 -4.78
N THR A 258 15.74 -10.07 -3.74
CA THR A 258 15.43 -10.58 -2.39
C THR A 258 15.11 -9.44 -1.43
N ALA A 259 13.99 -9.54 -0.75
CA ALA A 259 13.70 -8.72 0.43
C ALA A 259 14.60 -9.20 1.57
N ASP A 260 15.36 -8.29 2.16
CA ASP A 260 16.31 -8.58 3.24
C ASP A 260 15.90 -8.04 4.61
N TYR A 261 14.72 -7.44 4.67
CA TYR A 261 14.05 -6.96 5.88
C TYR A 261 14.97 -6.21 6.83
N PRO A 262 15.60 -5.11 6.39
CA PRO A 262 16.50 -4.35 7.22
C PRO A 262 15.75 -3.67 8.38
N PHE A 263 16.20 -3.95 9.60
CA PHE A 263 15.80 -3.24 10.80
C PHE A 263 16.73 -2.03 10.95
N MET A 264 16.18 -0.82 10.89
CA MET A 264 16.94 0.42 10.72
C MET A 264 16.72 1.37 11.90
N LEU A 265 17.78 1.79 12.57
CA LEU A 265 17.74 2.82 13.61
C LEU A 265 17.58 4.20 12.98
N LEU A 266 16.57 4.96 13.43
CA LEU A 266 16.33 6.35 13.01
C LEU A 266 16.73 7.36 14.09
N SER A 267 16.53 7.02 15.37
CA SER A 267 16.81 7.89 16.52
C SER A 267 18.06 7.43 17.26
N GLU A 268 19.13 8.21 17.17
CA GLU A 268 20.39 7.92 17.87
C GLU A 268 20.22 7.78 19.40
N ALA A 269 19.28 8.53 19.98
CA ALA A 269 18.96 8.47 21.41
C ALA A 269 18.39 7.11 21.86
N GLN A 270 18.06 6.23 20.92
CA GLN A 270 17.51 4.89 21.17
C GLN A 270 18.48 3.76 20.76
N ARG A 271 19.74 4.08 20.56
CA ARG A 271 20.76 3.10 20.09
C ARG A 271 20.84 1.88 20.98
N ASP A 272 20.84 2.05 22.29
CA ASP A 272 21.00 0.93 23.24
C ASP A 272 19.79 -0.03 23.19
N ASP A 273 18.58 0.51 23.12
CA ASP A 273 17.38 -0.31 22.99
C ASP A 273 17.29 -0.96 21.59
N TYR A 274 17.69 -0.24 20.55
CA TYR A 274 17.82 -0.81 19.20
C TYR A 274 18.77 -2.02 19.18
N LEU A 275 19.95 -1.92 19.79
CA LEU A 275 20.94 -3.00 19.82
C LEU A 275 20.39 -4.24 20.54
N LYS A 276 19.72 -4.06 21.70
CA LYS A 276 19.06 -5.16 22.43
C LYS A 276 18.00 -5.85 21.56
N VAL A 277 17.15 -5.07 20.90
CA VAL A 277 16.11 -5.60 20.00
C VAL A 277 16.74 -6.31 18.81
N ALA A 278 17.71 -5.72 18.13
CA ALA A 278 18.38 -6.30 16.98
C ALA A 278 19.10 -7.62 17.33
N GLU A 279 19.78 -7.67 18.48
CA GLU A 279 20.40 -8.89 18.97
C GLU A 279 19.37 -9.99 19.25
N TYR A 280 18.27 -9.64 19.90
CA TYR A 280 17.17 -10.58 20.15
C TYR A 280 16.57 -11.10 18.84
N LEU A 281 16.31 -10.23 17.86
CA LEU A 281 15.78 -10.62 16.55
C LEU A 281 16.73 -11.56 15.79
N LYS A 282 18.03 -11.44 16.00
CA LYS A 282 19.06 -12.31 15.41
C LYS A 282 19.40 -13.55 16.26
N SER A 283 18.78 -13.72 17.45
CA SER A 283 18.98 -14.92 18.26
C SER A 283 18.43 -16.17 17.57
N ASP A 284 19.02 -17.33 17.84
CA ASP A 284 18.63 -18.59 17.20
C ASP A 284 17.15 -18.92 17.43
N ALA A 285 16.67 -18.70 18.65
CA ALA A 285 15.27 -18.94 19.01
C ALA A 285 14.31 -18.05 18.19
N THR A 286 14.63 -16.77 18.05
CA THR A 286 13.81 -15.84 17.28
C THR A 286 13.91 -16.11 15.78
N GLN A 287 15.09 -16.43 15.27
CA GLN A 287 15.27 -16.80 13.85
C GLN A 287 14.48 -18.07 13.49
N LEU A 288 14.48 -19.06 14.38
CA LEU A 288 13.68 -20.27 14.21
C LEU A 288 12.17 -19.97 14.26
N TRP A 289 11.74 -19.12 15.20
CA TRP A 289 10.35 -18.67 15.31
C TRP A 289 9.91 -17.92 14.05
N LEU A 290 10.70 -16.95 13.59
CA LEU A 290 10.43 -16.18 12.37
C LEU A 290 10.27 -17.12 11.16
N ALA A 291 11.21 -18.05 10.95
CA ALA A 291 11.15 -18.97 9.83
C ALA A 291 9.90 -19.86 9.85
N ARG A 292 9.51 -20.37 11.02
CA ARG A 292 8.32 -21.24 11.17
C ARG A 292 7.00 -20.47 11.06
N GLN A 293 6.92 -19.27 11.63
CA GLN A 293 5.68 -18.50 11.65
C GLN A 293 5.44 -17.73 10.35
N THR A 294 6.52 -17.24 9.72
CA THR A 294 6.39 -16.35 8.58
C THR A 294 6.85 -16.95 7.25
N LEU A 295 7.44 -18.15 7.29
CA LEU A 295 8.06 -18.83 6.14
C LEU A 295 9.14 -17.98 5.43
N ARG A 296 9.67 -16.94 6.12
CA ARG A 296 10.81 -16.18 5.66
C ARG A 296 12.10 -16.93 5.98
N ARG A 297 13.08 -16.83 5.12
CA ARG A 297 14.36 -17.51 5.29
C ARG A 297 15.16 -16.84 6.41
N PRO A 298 15.71 -17.62 7.35
CA PRO A 298 16.58 -17.08 8.39
C PRO A 298 17.89 -16.60 7.79
N ILE A 299 18.58 -15.68 8.49
CA ILE A 299 19.92 -15.18 8.08
C ILE A 299 21.06 -16.11 8.52
N LYS A 300 20.76 -17.12 9.36
CA LYS A 300 21.73 -18.07 9.88
C LYS A 300 21.59 -19.43 9.21
N ASN A 301 22.67 -19.96 8.65
CA ASN A 301 22.68 -21.24 7.95
C ASN A 301 22.28 -22.43 8.86
N GLU A 302 22.69 -22.39 10.14
CA GLU A 302 22.36 -23.43 11.12
C GLU A 302 20.85 -23.50 11.40
N ILE A 303 20.16 -22.34 11.34
CA ILE A 303 18.70 -22.28 11.50
C ILE A 303 18.04 -22.65 10.17
N ALA A 304 18.59 -22.26 9.02
CA ALA A 304 18.07 -22.64 7.70
C ALA A 304 18.03 -24.17 7.54
N ALA A 305 19.04 -24.89 8.05
CA ALA A 305 19.07 -26.34 8.06
C ALA A 305 17.95 -26.97 8.91
N GLN A 306 17.52 -26.32 10.01
CA GLN A 306 16.45 -26.79 10.90
C GLN A 306 15.02 -26.58 10.34
N VAL A 307 14.87 -25.80 9.28
CA VAL A 307 13.59 -25.49 8.61
C VAL A 307 13.60 -25.86 7.13
N ALA A 308 14.54 -26.71 6.71
CA ALA A 308 14.69 -27.13 5.33
C ALA A 308 13.50 -27.90 4.74
N ASP A 309 12.65 -28.44 5.61
CA ASP A 309 11.37 -29.10 5.26
C ASP A 309 10.24 -28.10 4.95
N LEU A 310 10.33 -26.87 5.47
CA LEU A 310 9.31 -25.83 5.30
C LEU A 310 9.58 -24.94 4.08
N LEU A 311 10.82 -24.84 3.64
CA LEU A 311 11.28 -23.92 2.62
C LEU A 311 11.73 -24.69 1.37
N PRO A 312 11.53 -24.15 0.16
CA PRO A 312 12.07 -24.75 -1.04
C PRO A 312 13.58 -24.94 -0.93
N LYS A 313 14.08 -26.10 -1.38
CA LYS A 313 15.51 -26.39 -1.35
C LYS A 313 16.28 -25.25 -2.03
N GLU A 314 17.38 -24.84 -1.38
CA GLU A 314 18.25 -23.85 -1.97
C GLU A 314 18.99 -24.46 -3.17
N GLY A 315 18.60 -24.01 -4.39
CA GLY A 315 19.54 -23.99 -5.50
C GLY A 315 20.37 -22.70 -5.43
N MET A 316 21.48 -22.64 -6.13
CA MET A 316 22.26 -21.39 -6.26
C MET A 316 21.35 -20.33 -6.93
N ARG A 317 20.84 -19.40 -6.13
CA ARG A 317 20.05 -18.27 -6.63
C ARG A 317 20.96 -17.07 -6.79
N VAL A 318 20.93 -16.51 -7.98
CA VAL A 318 21.64 -15.26 -8.25
C VAL A 318 20.78 -14.12 -7.70
N GLU A 319 21.36 -13.26 -6.87
CA GLU A 319 20.70 -12.01 -6.48
C GLU A 319 20.87 -11.00 -7.62
N LEU A 320 19.77 -10.53 -8.17
CA LEU A 320 19.81 -9.46 -9.15
C LEU A 320 20.24 -8.15 -8.47
N PRO A 321 21.25 -7.48 -9.00
CA PRO A 321 21.71 -6.24 -8.43
C PRO A 321 20.61 -5.17 -8.53
N PHE A 322 20.50 -4.40 -7.47
CA PHE A 322 19.67 -3.20 -7.44
C PHE A 322 20.57 -2.00 -7.70
N SER A 323 20.33 -1.28 -8.79
CA SER A 323 21.05 -0.05 -9.06
C SER A 323 20.76 1.01 -7.97
N PRO A 324 21.78 1.66 -7.40
CA PRO A 324 21.59 2.78 -6.47
C PRO A 324 21.13 4.07 -7.16
N ASP A 325 20.94 4.05 -8.49
CA ASP A 325 20.51 5.22 -9.27
C ASP A 325 19.06 5.59 -8.96
N ARG A 326 18.88 6.69 -8.24
CA ARG A 326 17.55 7.22 -7.91
C ARG A 326 16.77 7.63 -9.18
N ALA A 327 17.44 8.15 -10.21
CA ALA A 327 16.81 8.55 -11.44
C ALA A 327 16.21 7.34 -12.19
N LEU A 328 16.87 6.17 -12.13
CA LEU A 328 16.31 4.92 -12.64
C LEU A 328 15.03 4.55 -11.90
N ALA A 329 15.03 4.57 -10.58
CA ALA A 329 13.88 4.18 -9.77
C ALA A 329 12.67 5.12 -10.02
N ASP A 330 12.89 6.43 -9.97
CA ASP A 330 11.85 7.44 -10.19
C ASP A 330 11.36 7.43 -11.64
N GLY A 331 12.27 7.25 -12.61
CA GLY A 331 11.94 7.10 -14.03
C GLY A 331 11.11 5.86 -14.31
N LEU A 332 11.43 4.74 -13.66
CA LEU A 332 10.69 3.49 -13.82
C LEU A 332 9.27 3.57 -13.22
N ILE A 333 9.12 4.17 -12.03
CA ILE A 333 7.81 4.43 -11.43
C ILE A 333 6.99 5.37 -12.32
N GLY A 334 7.60 6.46 -12.80
CA GLY A 334 6.94 7.41 -13.69
C GLY A 334 6.49 6.78 -15.00
N ALA A 335 7.35 5.99 -15.65
CA ALA A 335 7.02 5.28 -16.88
C ALA A 335 5.94 4.18 -16.66
N TYR A 336 6.02 3.44 -15.53
CA TYR A 336 4.95 2.50 -15.17
C TYR A 336 3.59 3.20 -15.09
N LEU A 337 3.49 4.29 -14.34
CA LEU A 337 2.24 5.01 -14.12
C LEU A 337 1.70 5.67 -15.40
N ASN A 338 2.57 6.25 -16.21
CA ASN A 338 2.16 7.11 -17.31
C ASN A 338 2.17 6.42 -18.69
N GLU A 339 2.91 5.28 -18.84
CA GLU A 339 3.15 4.72 -20.17
C GLU A 339 2.84 3.22 -20.26
N PHE A 340 3.30 2.41 -19.27
CA PHE A 340 3.29 0.95 -19.42
C PHE A 340 2.04 0.29 -18.88
N ARG A 341 1.50 0.72 -17.72
CA ARG A 341 0.28 0.10 -17.18
C ARG A 341 -0.94 0.42 -18.06
N ALA A 342 -1.95 -0.40 -17.97
CA ALA A 342 -3.25 -0.06 -18.54
C ALA A 342 -3.73 1.27 -17.93
N PRO A 343 -4.19 2.24 -18.75
CA PRO A 343 -4.71 3.49 -18.22
C PRO A 343 -6.00 3.25 -17.43
N ILE A 344 -6.28 4.12 -16.47
CA ILE A 344 -7.47 4.03 -15.61
C ILE A 344 -8.58 4.89 -16.18
N ALA A 345 -9.81 4.39 -16.11
CA ALA A 345 -11.04 5.09 -16.45
C ALA A 345 -12.00 4.96 -15.24
N SER A 346 -12.20 6.05 -14.50
CA SER A 346 -12.98 6.02 -13.24
C SER A 346 -14.13 7.00 -13.28
N THR A 347 -15.32 6.58 -12.78
CA THR A 347 -16.37 7.52 -12.42
C THR A 347 -16.33 7.75 -10.91
N PHE A 348 -16.21 9.02 -10.51
CA PHE A 348 -16.38 9.45 -9.12
C PHE A 348 -17.80 9.93 -8.93
N VAL A 349 -18.54 9.17 -8.16
CA VAL A 349 -19.93 9.41 -7.81
C VAL A 349 -19.93 10.23 -6.52
N LEU A 350 -20.30 11.49 -6.61
CA LEU A 350 -20.11 12.50 -5.58
C LEU A 350 -21.42 12.81 -4.89
N ASP A 351 -21.55 12.39 -3.65
CA ASP A 351 -22.71 12.76 -2.81
C ASP A 351 -22.71 14.27 -2.56
N THR A 352 -23.74 14.91 -3.05
CA THR A 352 -23.99 16.34 -2.86
C THR A 352 -25.28 16.59 -2.07
N SER A 353 -25.73 15.61 -1.27
CA SER A 353 -26.88 15.72 -0.40
C SER A 353 -26.70 16.77 0.70
N GLY A 354 -27.80 17.17 1.32
CA GLY A 354 -27.79 18.22 2.35
C GLY A 354 -26.96 17.85 3.58
N SER A 355 -26.86 16.57 3.95
CA SER A 355 -26.06 16.06 5.06
C SER A 355 -24.55 16.35 4.87
N MET A 356 -24.07 16.39 3.63
CA MET A 356 -22.68 16.72 3.30
C MET A 356 -22.26 18.14 3.68
N GLN A 357 -23.18 19.05 4.02
CA GLN A 357 -22.85 20.39 4.54
C GLN A 357 -22.26 20.35 5.96
N GLY A 358 -22.62 19.32 6.73
CA GLY A 358 -22.24 19.22 8.14
C GLY A 358 -20.86 18.59 8.34
N GLY A 359 -20.22 18.89 9.51
CA GLY A 359 -19.01 18.18 9.97
C GLY A 359 -17.78 18.28 9.06
N GLY A 360 -17.70 19.29 8.19
CA GLY A 360 -16.56 19.45 7.25
C GLY A 360 -16.52 18.44 6.11
N ARG A 361 -17.58 17.67 5.87
CA ARG A 361 -17.62 16.58 4.87
C ARG A 361 -17.47 17.10 3.44
N ARG A 362 -18.13 18.24 3.13
CA ARG A 362 -17.93 18.93 1.84
C ARG A 362 -16.47 19.25 1.61
N ASP A 363 -15.81 19.85 2.59
CA ASP A 363 -14.40 20.25 2.46
C ASP A 363 -13.50 19.04 2.33
N GLN A 364 -13.79 17.94 3.02
CA GLN A 364 -13.08 16.68 2.86
C GLN A 364 -13.27 16.12 1.43
N LEU A 365 -14.48 16.14 0.88
CA LEU A 365 -14.74 15.71 -0.50
C LEU A 365 -13.98 16.58 -1.51
N VAL A 366 -14.02 17.91 -1.33
CA VAL A 366 -13.29 18.86 -2.20
C VAL A 366 -11.79 18.60 -2.10
N GLN A 367 -11.22 18.49 -0.90
CA GLN A 367 -9.80 18.18 -0.69
C GLN A 367 -9.41 16.86 -1.35
N ALA A 368 -10.27 15.88 -1.30
CA ALA A 368 -10.09 14.60 -1.93
C ALA A 368 -9.91 14.71 -3.45
N ILE A 369 -10.82 15.44 -4.08
CA ILE A 369 -10.75 15.66 -5.53
C ILE A 369 -9.54 16.54 -5.89
N GLN A 370 -9.23 17.56 -5.09
CA GLN A 370 -8.02 18.38 -5.25
C GLN A 370 -6.75 17.56 -5.13
N TYR A 371 -6.70 16.58 -4.22
CA TYR A 371 -5.55 15.69 -4.04
C TYR A 371 -5.25 14.89 -5.31
N ILE A 372 -6.25 14.22 -5.89
CA ILE A 372 -6.07 13.49 -7.15
C ILE A 372 -5.82 14.41 -8.34
N ALA A 373 -6.24 15.68 -8.25
CA ALA A 373 -5.94 16.72 -9.22
C ALA A 373 -4.57 17.39 -8.99
N GLY A 374 -3.68 16.76 -8.21
CA GLY A 374 -2.29 17.14 -8.07
C GLY A 374 -2.04 18.32 -7.12
N ALA A 375 -2.92 18.58 -6.15
CA ALA A 375 -2.68 19.57 -5.11
C ALA A 375 -1.53 19.21 -4.16
N ASP A 376 -1.16 17.94 -4.09
CA ASP A 376 -0.04 17.43 -3.31
C ASP A 376 1.14 17.10 -4.23
N ALA A 377 2.26 17.82 -4.05
CA ALA A 377 3.50 17.63 -4.80
C ALA A 377 4.45 16.59 -4.17
N SER A 378 4.10 16.01 -3.02
CA SER A 378 4.88 14.96 -2.34
C SER A 378 5.08 13.72 -3.22
N LEU A 379 5.95 12.81 -2.81
CA LEU A 379 6.16 11.55 -3.52
C LEU A 379 4.85 10.76 -3.64
N THR A 380 4.14 10.60 -2.52
CA THR A 380 2.86 9.89 -2.49
C THR A 380 1.76 10.61 -3.26
N GLY A 381 1.71 11.94 -3.21
CA GLY A 381 0.78 12.76 -4.00
C GLY A 381 0.98 12.59 -5.51
N ARG A 382 2.22 12.56 -5.97
CA ARG A 382 2.55 12.32 -7.40
C ARG A 382 2.13 10.92 -7.88
N ILE A 383 2.15 9.92 -7.01
CA ILE A 383 1.69 8.57 -7.33
C ILE A 383 0.16 8.50 -7.40
N ALA A 384 -0.51 9.18 -6.46
CA ALA A 384 -1.96 9.11 -6.29
C ALA A 384 -2.76 9.98 -7.29
N ARG A 385 -2.16 11.04 -7.84
CA ARG A 385 -2.84 11.94 -8.77
C ARG A 385 -3.22 11.27 -10.11
N LEU A 386 -4.03 11.96 -10.90
CA LEU A 386 -4.33 11.56 -12.28
C LEU A 386 -3.06 11.49 -13.12
N ASN A 387 -2.85 10.35 -13.77
CA ASN A 387 -1.70 10.09 -14.64
C ASN A 387 -2.07 10.26 -16.12
N ASN A 388 -1.07 10.28 -16.99
CA ASN A 388 -1.28 10.41 -18.41
C ASN A 388 -2.20 9.30 -18.95
N ARG A 389 -3.00 9.61 -19.96
CA ARG A 389 -3.98 8.72 -20.62
C ARG A 389 -5.18 8.33 -19.75
N GLU A 390 -5.28 8.80 -18.51
CA GLU A 390 -6.40 8.46 -17.63
C GLU A 390 -7.64 9.29 -17.96
N ARG A 391 -8.79 8.71 -17.66
CA ARG A 391 -10.11 9.33 -17.82
C ARG A 391 -10.83 9.37 -16.49
N LEU A 392 -11.35 10.51 -16.13
CA LEU A 392 -12.15 10.73 -14.95
C LEU A 392 -13.49 11.31 -15.34
N TRP A 393 -14.56 10.74 -14.83
CA TRP A 393 -15.89 11.34 -14.84
C TRP A 393 -16.28 11.73 -13.43
N LEU A 394 -16.74 12.95 -13.26
CA LEU A 394 -17.32 13.43 -12.01
C LEU A 394 -18.84 13.46 -12.17
N GLN A 395 -19.53 12.73 -11.32
CA GLN A 395 -20.99 12.55 -11.35
C GLN A 395 -21.60 12.92 -10.01
N PRO A 396 -21.99 14.20 -9.79
CA PRO A 396 -22.71 14.61 -8.62
C PRO A 396 -24.10 13.95 -8.56
N PHE A 397 -24.57 13.66 -7.35
CA PHE A 397 -25.94 13.21 -7.12
C PHE A 397 -26.48 13.73 -5.78
N SER A 398 -27.80 13.85 -5.67
CA SER A 398 -28.52 14.05 -4.43
C SER A 398 -29.88 13.32 -4.47
N ASP A 399 -31.03 14.00 -4.58
CA ASP A 399 -32.34 13.36 -4.82
C ASP A 399 -32.39 12.64 -6.17
N ALA A 400 -31.53 13.04 -7.10
CA ALA A 400 -31.40 12.49 -8.43
C ALA A 400 -29.93 12.49 -8.86
N VAL A 401 -29.64 11.77 -9.94
CA VAL A 401 -28.32 11.74 -10.58
C VAL A 401 -28.21 12.91 -11.52
N TYR A 402 -27.16 13.74 -11.35
CA TYR A 402 -26.92 14.91 -12.19
C TYR A 402 -25.99 14.60 -13.37
N GLY A 403 -25.67 15.65 -14.15
CA GLY A 403 -24.87 15.54 -15.34
C GLY A 403 -23.45 14.99 -15.07
N LEU A 404 -22.97 14.18 -15.99
CA LEU A 404 -21.64 13.61 -15.97
C LEU A 404 -20.65 14.56 -16.64
N THR A 405 -19.61 14.99 -15.94
CA THR A 405 -18.54 15.81 -16.51
C THR A 405 -17.29 14.97 -16.73
N ALA A 406 -16.79 14.96 -17.97
CA ALA A 406 -15.65 14.14 -18.38
C ALA A 406 -14.36 14.96 -18.39
N PHE A 407 -13.28 14.35 -17.90
CA PHE A 407 -11.92 14.87 -17.96
C PHE A 407 -11.02 13.79 -18.55
N GLU A 408 -10.25 14.14 -19.57
CA GLU A 408 -9.31 13.22 -20.22
C GLU A 408 -7.90 13.78 -20.10
N VAL A 409 -7.03 13.05 -19.40
CA VAL A 409 -5.65 13.45 -19.26
C VAL A 409 -4.89 13.04 -20.53
N PRO A 410 -4.25 13.99 -21.23
CA PRO A 410 -3.57 13.69 -22.48
C PRO A 410 -2.42 12.68 -22.27
N ALA A 411 -2.08 11.97 -23.33
CA ALA A 411 -0.85 11.20 -23.36
C ALA A 411 0.35 12.17 -23.25
N GLY A 412 1.26 11.87 -22.33
CA GLY A 412 2.52 12.63 -22.23
C GLY A 412 3.50 12.23 -23.32
N SER A 413 4.63 12.91 -23.36
CA SER A 413 5.78 12.45 -24.15
C SER A 413 6.30 11.13 -23.61
N THR A 414 6.82 10.28 -24.49
CA THR A 414 7.50 9.04 -24.11
C THR A 414 8.99 9.17 -24.38
N ALA A 415 9.84 8.64 -23.50
CA ALA A 415 11.25 8.60 -23.76
C ALA A 415 11.54 7.72 -24.99
N ALA A 416 12.36 8.18 -25.91
CA ALA A 416 12.75 7.40 -27.08
C ALA A 416 13.54 6.13 -26.68
N LYS A 417 14.29 6.18 -25.58
CA LYS A 417 15.10 5.10 -25.02
C LYS A 417 15.08 5.16 -23.50
N GLY A 418 15.06 4.02 -22.86
CA GLY A 418 15.09 3.93 -21.38
C GLY A 418 13.81 4.49 -20.72
N VAL A 419 13.96 4.97 -19.51
CA VAL A 419 12.90 5.63 -18.74
C VAL A 419 13.37 6.96 -18.19
N GLN A 420 12.43 7.88 -18.01
CA GLN A 420 12.71 9.20 -17.44
C GLN A 420 11.49 9.70 -16.67
N LEU A 421 11.71 10.27 -15.50
CA LEU A 421 10.66 11.01 -14.81
C LEU A 421 10.42 12.32 -15.58
N GLN A 422 9.22 12.47 -16.12
CA GLN A 422 8.85 13.65 -16.91
C GLN A 422 8.01 14.62 -16.09
N ALA A 423 8.19 15.90 -16.35
CA ALA A 423 7.29 16.93 -15.85
C ALA A 423 5.91 16.81 -16.55
N ASP A 424 4.87 17.27 -15.86
CA ASP A 424 3.55 17.32 -16.45
C ASP A 424 3.50 18.36 -17.58
N SER A 425 2.89 17.98 -18.72
CA SER A 425 2.64 18.90 -19.81
C SER A 425 1.65 20.00 -19.41
N GLU A 426 1.69 21.15 -20.08
CA GLU A 426 0.72 22.23 -19.87
C GLU A 426 -0.73 21.74 -20.07
N ALA A 427 -0.98 20.93 -21.07
CA ALA A 427 -2.30 20.35 -21.32
C ALA A 427 -2.77 19.48 -20.14
N LYS A 428 -1.89 18.68 -19.52
CA LYS A 428 -2.23 17.92 -18.31
C LYS A 428 -2.52 18.86 -17.15
N GLN A 429 -1.69 19.89 -16.93
CA GLN A 429 -1.89 20.87 -15.87
C GLN A 429 -3.24 21.59 -16.01
N GLN A 430 -3.66 21.93 -17.24
CA GLN A 430 -4.98 22.50 -17.51
C GLN A 430 -6.12 21.57 -17.13
N VAL A 431 -6.05 20.28 -17.49
CA VAL A 431 -7.06 19.29 -17.08
C VAL A 431 -7.13 19.16 -15.55
N LEU A 432 -5.97 19.08 -14.87
CA LEU A 432 -5.93 19.03 -13.41
C LEU A 432 -6.54 20.28 -12.76
N ALA A 433 -6.32 21.47 -13.34
CA ALA A 433 -6.94 22.71 -12.89
C ALA A 433 -8.47 22.66 -13.03
N GLN A 434 -8.98 22.21 -14.20
CA GLN A 434 -10.42 22.06 -14.43
C GLN A 434 -11.08 21.11 -13.44
N VAL A 435 -10.40 20.01 -13.05
CA VAL A 435 -10.90 19.08 -12.02
C VAL A 435 -11.00 19.77 -10.64
N ARG A 436 -10.01 20.60 -10.29
CA ARG A 436 -10.03 21.38 -9.03
C ARG A 436 -11.18 22.41 -9.04
N ASP A 437 -11.31 23.17 -10.14
CA ASP A 437 -12.37 24.17 -10.29
C ASP A 437 -13.76 23.54 -10.19
N PHE A 438 -13.94 22.33 -10.76
CA PHE A 438 -15.19 21.60 -10.62
C PHE A 438 -15.49 21.25 -9.15
N ALA A 439 -14.49 20.79 -8.39
CA ALA A 439 -14.66 20.44 -6.99
C ALA A 439 -15.10 21.64 -6.13
N ASP A 440 -14.51 22.80 -6.37
CA ASP A 440 -14.82 24.03 -5.62
C ASP A 440 -16.27 24.51 -5.85
N GLN A 441 -16.85 24.18 -6.99
CA GLN A 441 -18.21 24.57 -7.37
C GLN A 441 -19.30 23.64 -6.84
N LEU A 442 -18.96 22.52 -6.17
CA LEU A 442 -19.92 21.57 -5.62
C LEU A 442 -20.84 22.23 -4.59
N LYS A 443 -22.15 22.10 -4.78
CA LYS A 443 -23.20 22.62 -3.90
C LYS A 443 -23.93 21.43 -3.28
N MET A 444 -24.14 21.48 -1.96
CA MET A 444 -24.78 20.42 -1.19
C MET A 444 -26.25 20.75 -0.97
N THR A 445 -27.16 19.84 -1.38
CA THR A 445 -28.61 20.02 -1.21
C THR A 445 -29.35 18.70 -1.47
N GLY A 446 -30.57 18.56 -0.96
CA GLY A 446 -31.44 17.43 -1.26
C GLY A 446 -31.17 16.17 -0.42
N GLY A 447 -31.74 15.05 -0.85
CA GLY A 447 -31.58 13.71 -0.27
C GLY A 447 -30.43 12.92 -0.92
N THR A 448 -30.48 11.57 -0.81
CA THR A 448 -29.37 10.69 -1.17
C THR A 448 -29.87 9.50 -2.00
N ALA A 449 -29.72 9.54 -3.33
CA ALA A 449 -30.06 8.47 -4.29
C ALA A 449 -28.80 7.68 -4.70
N LEU A 450 -28.08 7.12 -3.73
CA LEU A 450 -26.78 6.49 -3.92
C LEU A 450 -26.80 5.33 -4.91
N TYR A 451 -27.77 4.40 -4.74
CA TYR A 451 -27.81 3.20 -5.59
C TYR A 451 -28.20 3.52 -7.04
N ASP A 452 -29.01 4.56 -7.25
CA ASP A 452 -29.27 5.07 -8.60
C ASP A 452 -28.00 5.63 -9.23
N ALA A 453 -27.23 6.42 -8.49
CA ALA A 453 -26.01 7.04 -8.98
C ALA A 453 -24.94 6.02 -9.35
N VAL A 454 -24.74 5.00 -8.51
CA VAL A 454 -23.82 3.90 -8.81
C VAL A 454 -24.29 3.09 -10.03
N TYR A 455 -25.58 2.78 -10.10
CA TYR A 455 -26.14 2.02 -11.22
C TYR A 455 -26.00 2.77 -12.56
N VAL A 456 -26.33 4.05 -12.60
CA VAL A 456 -26.19 4.90 -13.79
C VAL A 456 -24.71 4.99 -14.20
N SER A 457 -23.80 5.12 -13.24
CA SER A 457 -22.35 5.13 -13.52
C SER A 457 -21.88 3.84 -14.18
N LEU A 458 -22.35 2.69 -13.71
CA LEU A 458 -22.02 1.40 -14.31
C LEU A 458 -22.57 1.28 -15.75
N GLN A 459 -23.79 1.77 -16.01
CA GLN A 459 -24.36 1.80 -17.35
C GLN A 459 -23.56 2.69 -18.31
N ASN A 460 -23.13 3.89 -17.86
CA ASN A 460 -22.32 4.81 -18.65
C ASN A 460 -20.95 4.16 -19.01
N MET A 461 -20.36 3.43 -18.08
CA MET A 461 -19.09 2.73 -18.33
C MET A 461 -19.19 1.59 -19.33
N LEU A 462 -20.36 0.99 -19.56
CA LEU A 462 -20.54 -0.06 -20.57
C LEU A 462 -20.22 0.47 -21.97
N ALA A 463 -20.75 1.65 -22.33
CA ALA A 463 -20.51 2.25 -23.63
C ALA A 463 -19.03 2.63 -23.81
N GLU A 464 -18.41 3.13 -22.74
CA GLU A 464 -17.01 3.52 -22.74
C GLU A 464 -16.08 2.30 -22.83
N LYS A 465 -16.36 1.24 -22.10
CA LYS A 465 -15.56 -0.01 -22.12
C LYS A 465 -15.59 -0.69 -23.48
N LYS A 466 -16.71 -0.64 -24.18
CA LYS A 466 -16.80 -1.14 -25.56
C LYS A 466 -15.90 -0.39 -26.54
N LYS A 467 -15.75 0.93 -26.36
CA LYS A 467 -14.88 1.76 -27.19
C LYS A 467 -13.40 1.60 -26.83
N ASN A 468 -13.11 1.44 -25.54
CA ASN A 468 -11.77 1.46 -24.97
C ASN A 468 -11.52 0.23 -24.06
N PRO A 469 -11.48 -1.00 -24.60
CA PRO A 469 -11.44 -2.23 -23.80
C PRO A 469 -10.13 -2.41 -23.00
N ASN A 470 -9.08 -1.65 -23.32
CA ASN A 470 -7.76 -1.76 -22.70
C ASN A 470 -7.59 -0.91 -21.44
N TYR A 471 -8.64 -0.18 -21.01
CA TYR A 471 -8.62 0.57 -19.74
C TYR A 471 -8.99 -0.32 -18.56
N GLN A 472 -8.48 0.05 -17.39
CA GLN A 472 -8.99 -0.48 -16.13
C GLN A 472 -10.12 0.43 -15.63
N TYR A 473 -11.31 -0.15 -15.49
CA TYR A 473 -12.52 0.58 -15.12
C TYR A 473 -12.83 0.43 -13.65
N SER A 474 -13.29 1.51 -13.00
CA SER A 474 -13.80 1.48 -11.64
C SER A 474 -14.83 2.58 -11.38
N VAL A 475 -15.70 2.36 -10.40
CA VAL A 475 -16.57 3.39 -9.84
C VAL A 475 -16.09 3.66 -8.42
N VAL A 476 -15.97 4.94 -8.03
CA VAL A 476 -15.63 5.36 -6.67
C VAL A 476 -16.76 6.25 -6.18
N ALA A 477 -17.54 5.76 -5.22
CA ALA A 477 -18.66 6.51 -4.69
C ALA A 477 -18.32 7.08 -3.31
N PHE A 478 -18.59 8.36 -3.13
CA PHE A 478 -18.34 9.15 -1.92
C PHE A 478 -19.67 9.49 -1.30
N THR A 479 -19.89 9.08 -0.04
CA THR A 479 -21.14 9.35 0.67
C THR A 479 -20.92 9.48 2.17
N ASP A 480 -21.78 10.23 2.84
CA ASP A 480 -21.81 10.37 4.29
C ASP A 480 -23.06 9.76 4.92
N GLY A 481 -24.02 9.35 4.10
CA GLY A 481 -25.36 9.02 4.57
C GLY A 481 -25.93 7.72 4.04
N GLU A 482 -27.12 7.43 4.56
CA GLU A 482 -27.96 6.34 4.10
C GLU A 482 -28.71 6.73 2.82
N ASN A 483 -28.84 5.75 1.93
CA ASN A 483 -29.71 5.92 0.78
C ASN A 483 -31.16 6.13 1.23
N ASN A 484 -31.75 7.27 0.87
CA ASN A 484 -33.13 7.64 1.24
C ASN A 484 -34.00 8.03 0.05
N LYS A 485 -33.46 7.92 -1.17
CA LYS A 485 -34.16 8.19 -2.43
C LYS A 485 -33.82 7.11 -3.46
N GLY A 486 -34.72 6.93 -4.41
CA GLY A 486 -34.53 6.03 -5.53
C GLY A 486 -34.51 4.56 -5.15
N ARG A 487 -33.62 3.76 -5.80
CA ARG A 487 -33.45 2.31 -5.58
C ARG A 487 -33.11 1.98 -4.15
N THR A 488 -33.67 0.85 -3.67
CA THR A 488 -33.18 0.16 -2.47
C THR A 488 -31.95 -0.71 -2.82
N ILE A 489 -31.28 -1.24 -1.80
CA ILE A 489 -30.18 -2.19 -2.02
C ILE A 489 -30.67 -3.46 -2.74
N GLU A 490 -31.89 -3.92 -2.47
CA GLU A 490 -32.47 -5.10 -3.13
C GLU A 490 -32.81 -4.82 -4.60
N ASP A 491 -33.32 -3.62 -4.92
CA ASP A 491 -33.51 -3.20 -6.31
C ASP A 491 -32.16 -3.12 -7.03
N PHE A 492 -31.14 -2.57 -6.39
CA PHE A 492 -29.79 -2.52 -6.96
C PHE A 492 -29.24 -3.92 -7.25
N LYS A 493 -29.33 -4.87 -6.32
CA LYS A 493 -28.90 -6.28 -6.52
C LYS A 493 -29.57 -6.91 -7.71
N ARG A 494 -30.89 -6.77 -7.83
CA ARG A 494 -31.68 -7.30 -8.94
C ARG A 494 -31.23 -6.70 -10.27
N ASP A 495 -31.14 -5.39 -10.33
CA ASP A 495 -30.82 -4.65 -11.56
C ASP A 495 -29.35 -4.84 -11.96
N TYR A 496 -28.42 -4.91 -10.98
CA TYR A 496 -27.02 -5.24 -11.22
C TYR A 496 -26.84 -6.65 -11.80
N ALA A 497 -27.60 -7.64 -11.31
CA ALA A 497 -27.54 -8.99 -11.84
C ALA A 497 -27.97 -9.07 -13.32
N ALA A 498 -28.82 -8.14 -13.78
CA ALA A 498 -29.26 -8.02 -15.18
C ALA A 498 -28.27 -7.27 -16.08
N LEU A 499 -27.24 -6.63 -15.53
CA LEU A 499 -26.20 -5.95 -16.32
C LEU A 499 -25.34 -6.95 -17.09
N PRO A 500 -24.81 -6.58 -18.26
CA PRO A 500 -23.84 -7.39 -19.00
C PRO A 500 -22.63 -7.78 -18.15
N GLU A 501 -22.08 -8.96 -18.39
CA GLU A 501 -20.95 -9.50 -17.64
C GLU A 501 -19.74 -8.54 -17.62
N ASP A 502 -19.47 -7.89 -18.76
CA ASP A 502 -18.42 -6.88 -18.89
C ASP A 502 -18.54 -5.74 -17.88
N VAL A 503 -19.76 -5.35 -17.50
CA VAL A 503 -20.02 -4.29 -16.52
C VAL A 503 -19.97 -4.83 -15.10
N ARG A 504 -20.49 -6.04 -14.88
CA ARG A 504 -20.47 -6.68 -13.56
C ARG A 504 -19.05 -6.97 -13.05
N GLY A 505 -18.05 -6.96 -13.93
CA GLY A 505 -16.64 -7.04 -13.54
C GLY A 505 -15.99 -5.70 -13.17
N ILE A 506 -16.73 -4.57 -13.19
CA ILE A 506 -16.21 -3.26 -12.80
C ILE A 506 -16.35 -3.10 -11.28
N PRO A 507 -15.23 -2.96 -10.52
CA PRO A 507 -15.31 -2.81 -9.07
C PRO A 507 -15.91 -1.45 -8.68
N VAL A 508 -16.74 -1.46 -7.62
CA VAL A 508 -17.29 -0.24 -7.00
C VAL A 508 -16.64 -0.05 -5.64
N PHE A 509 -15.86 1.00 -5.49
CA PHE A 509 -15.24 1.40 -4.22
C PHE A 509 -16.13 2.43 -3.53
N MET A 510 -16.32 2.27 -2.22
CA MET A 510 -17.11 3.17 -1.40
C MET A 510 -16.21 3.93 -0.43
N VAL A 511 -16.31 5.25 -0.40
CA VAL A 511 -15.61 6.12 0.56
C VAL A 511 -16.64 6.72 1.50
N LEU A 512 -16.54 6.34 2.77
CA LEU A 512 -17.49 6.68 3.80
C LEU A 512 -16.98 7.87 4.64
N PHE A 513 -17.75 8.97 4.67
CA PHE A 513 -17.46 10.18 5.46
C PHE A 513 -18.24 10.28 6.76
N GLY A 514 -19.46 9.73 6.80
CA GLY A 514 -20.42 9.89 7.90
C GLY A 514 -20.95 8.57 8.43
N GLU A 515 -22.12 8.62 9.07
CA GLU A 515 -22.82 7.47 9.60
C GLU A 515 -23.74 6.87 8.53
N ALA A 516 -23.19 6.07 7.63
CA ALA A 516 -23.98 5.30 6.67
C ALA A 516 -24.24 3.88 7.17
N ASN A 517 -25.22 3.21 6.58
CA ASN A 517 -25.47 1.78 6.82
C ASN A 517 -24.31 0.94 6.23
N GLU A 518 -23.30 0.64 7.07
CA GLU A 518 -22.16 -0.15 6.67
C GLU A 518 -22.54 -1.54 6.13
N THR A 519 -23.64 -2.12 6.57
CA THR A 519 -24.12 -3.43 6.11
C THR A 519 -24.48 -3.38 4.64
N ASP A 520 -25.25 -2.38 4.22
CA ASP A 520 -25.68 -2.22 2.84
C ASP A 520 -24.50 -1.85 1.93
N LEU A 521 -23.60 -0.98 2.39
CA LEU A 521 -22.38 -0.64 1.65
C LEU A 521 -21.46 -1.86 1.48
N LYS A 522 -21.32 -2.69 2.51
CA LYS A 522 -20.58 -3.95 2.42
C LYS A 522 -21.24 -4.93 1.44
N ALA A 523 -22.58 -5.04 1.46
CA ALA A 523 -23.31 -5.86 0.50
C ALA A 523 -23.08 -5.39 -0.94
N LEU A 524 -23.13 -4.08 -1.21
CA LEU A 524 -22.86 -3.51 -2.53
C LEU A 524 -21.45 -3.83 -3.03
N VAL A 525 -20.43 -3.57 -2.22
CA VAL A 525 -19.04 -3.82 -2.65
C VAL A 525 -18.75 -5.31 -2.80
N GLN A 526 -19.40 -6.16 -2.02
CA GLN A 526 -19.24 -7.60 -2.10
C GLN A 526 -19.73 -8.17 -3.45
N ILE A 527 -20.86 -7.68 -3.95
CA ILE A 527 -21.39 -8.12 -5.26
C ILE A 527 -20.67 -7.47 -6.45
N THR A 528 -20.08 -6.30 -6.26
CA THR A 528 -19.37 -5.58 -7.33
C THR A 528 -17.85 -5.82 -7.32
N GLY A 529 -17.34 -6.60 -6.37
CA GLY A 529 -15.90 -6.89 -6.27
C GLY A 529 -15.03 -5.72 -5.80
N GLY A 530 -15.64 -4.70 -5.17
CA GLY A 530 -14.94 -3.54 -4.65
C GLY A 530 -14.63 -3.61 -3.15
N ARG A 531 -14.51 -2.45 -2.51
CA ARG A 531 -14.17 -2.31 -1.08
C ARG A 531 -14.76 -1.05 -0.48
N VAL A 532 -15.03 -1.08 0.84
CA VAL A 532 -15.39 0.12 1.62
C VAL A 532 -14.12 0.68 2.28
N PHE A 533 -13.93 1.99 2.15
CA PHE A 533 -12.88 2.77 2.81
C PHE A 533 -13.52 3.72 3.82
N ASP A 534 -13.09 3.65 5.06
CA ASP A 534 -13.63 4.47 6.15
C ASP A 534 -12.78 5.73 6.34
N ALA A 535 -13.20 6.83 5.70
CA ALA A 535 -12.53 8.12 5.80
C ALA A 535 -12.75 8.83 7.16
N ARG A 536 -13.60 8.30 8.03
CA ARG A 536 -13.75 8.78 9.42
C ARG A 536 -12.55 8.42 10.28
N ARG A 537 -11.87 7.30 9.95
CA ARG A 537 -10.75 6.71 10.72
C ARG A 537 -9.42 6.87 10.04
N THR A 538 -9.42 7.01 8.73
CA THR A 538 -8.23 7.08 7.89
C THR A 538 -8.22 8.42 7.17
N PRO A 539 -7.11 9.16 7.18
CA PRO A 539 -7.01 10.40 6.41
C PRO A 539 -7.34 10.15 4.93
N LEU A 540 -8.08 11.07 4.35
CA LEU A 540 -8.65 10.90 3.01
C LEU A 540 -7.58 10.71 1.91
N TYR A 541 -6.41 11.35 2.06
CA TYR A 541 -5.28 11.12 1.16
C TYR A 541 -4.80 9.67 1.16
N SER A 542 -4.80 8.99 2.33
CA SER A 542 -4.45 7.56 2.42
C SER A 542 -5.51 6.70 1.73
N VAL A 543 -6.79 7.05 1.89
CA VAL A 543 -7.90 6.36 1.21
C VAL A 543 -7.73 6.44 -0.31
N PHE A 544 -7.39 7.63 -0.84
CA PHE A 544 -7.19 7.78 -2.29
C PHE A 544 -5.96 7.03 -2.79
N LYS A 545 -4.87 7.09 -2.05
CA LYS A 545 -3.69 6.30 -2.39
C LYS A 545 -4.04 4.81 -2.49
N ASP A 546 -4.80 4.30 -1.51
CA ASP A 546 -5.23 2.91 -1.51
C ASP A 546 -6.12 2.61 -2.73
N ILE A 547 -7.15 3.44 -3.00
CA ILE A 547 -8.01 3.28 -4.19
C ILE A 547 -7.18 3.23 -5.47
N ARG A 548 -6.22 4.16 -5.62
CA ARG A 548 -5.34 4.23 -6.80
C ARG A 548 -4.45 3.00 -6.95
N ALA A 549 -4.11 2.32 -5.87
CA ALA A 549 -3.35 1.08 -5.92
C ALA A 549 -4.19 -0.13 -6.37
N TYR A 550 -5.52 -0.08 -6.21
CA TYR A 550 -6.47 -1.08 -6.73
C TYR A 550 -6.88 -0.82 -8.19
N GLN A 551 -6.58 0.32 -8.71
CA GLN A 551 -6.78 0.74 -10.09
C GLN A 551 -5.48 0.55 -10.90
#